data_df2bb1f0e71410dec96f5d66bd6e3620
#
_entry.id   df2bb1f0e71410dec96f5d66bd6e3620
#
_cell.length_a   1.000
_cell.length_b   1.000
_cell.length_c   1.000
_cell.angle_alpha   90.00
_cell.angle_beta   90.00
_cell.angle_gamma   90.00
#
_symmetry.space_group_name_H-M   'P 1'
#
loop_
_entity.id
_entity.type
_entity.pdbx_description
1 polymer ?
#
loop_
_entity_poly.entity_id
_entity_poly.type
_entity_poly.pdbx_seq_one_letter_code
_entity_poly.pdbx_strand_id
1 'polypeptide(L)'
;VLNARFNDDVTVIIMIGHGDKFFSAGASISMLDSVTPGFKYFFCLHANETLSRLEQTPKLVIAALNGHAVGGGLEIAMAADIRIGRKDAGQVGLPEVSLGVLAGTGGTARLSRLVGKAKAMEIMVTGRKFSYEEAMEMDLVHDVWDGNNDQFRLDILDYAGQFTLPFAASKAIGNIKRSVQSGMEIPLEYHLALERELQSDLFQSKDAKTGIAAYVEKKTPRFEGA
;
A
#
# COMPACT_ATOMS: atom_id res chain seq x y z
N VAL A 1 4.77 4.27 11.16
CA VAL A 1 4.11 5.22 10.25
C VAL A 1 4.48 6.65 10.60
N LEU A 2 4.18 7.13 11.83
CA LEU A 2 4.37 8.54 12.20
C LEU A 2 5.81 9.02 12.01
N ASN A 3 6.80 8.30 12.51
CA ASN A 3 8.21 8.68 12.36
C ASN A 3 8.62 8.79 10.88
N ALA A 4 8.23 7.84 10.04
CA ALA A 4 8.52 7.89 8.61
C ALA A 4 7.77 9.02 7.91
N ARG A 5 6.52 9.31 8.32
CA ARG A 5 5.70 10.38 7.74
C ARG A 5 6.34 11.77 7.93
N PHE A 6 6.89 12.02 9.12
CA PHE A 6 7.41 13.34 9.51
C PHE A 6 8.95 13.45 9.39
N ASN A 7 9.62 12.46 8.84
CA ASN A 7 11.05 12.52 8.55
C ASN A 7 11.27 12.88 7.08
N ASP A 8 11.82 14.05 6.82
CA ASP A 8 12.05 14.55 5.44
C ASP A 8 13.08 13.72 4.67
N ASP A 9 13.97 12.99 5.37
CA ASP A 9 14.93 12.08 4.73
C ASP A 9 14.29 10.79 4.18
N VAL A 10 13.05 10.48 4.59
CA VAL A 10 12.31 9.32 4.10
C VAL A 10 11.42 9.71 2.94
N THR A 11 11.63 9.15 1.76
CA THR A 11 10.81 9.37 0.56
C THR A 11 9.93 8.17 0.20
N VAL A 12 10.36 6.95 0.56
CA VAL A 12 9.61 5.69 0.33
C VAL A 12 9.54 4.89 1.62
N ILE A 13 8.43 4.23 1.86
CA ILE A 13 8.23 3.30 2.98
C ILE A 13 8.05 1.90 2.41
N ILE A 14 8.88 0.96 2.86
CA ILE A 14 8.75 -0.46 2.51
C ILE A 14 8.25 -1.20 3.74
N MET A 15 7.17 -1.97 3.59
CA MET A 15 6.70 -2.94 4.57
C MET A 15 7.06 -4.34 4.09
N ILE A 16 7.76 -5.10 4.92
CA ILE A 16 8.20 -6.46 4.62
C ILE A 16 8.13 -7.33 5.88
N GLY A 17 7.78 -8.60 5.75
CA GLY A 17 7.74 -9.53 6.85
C GLY A 17 9.13 -9.90 7.38
N HIS A 18 9.22 -10.19 8.68
CA HIS A 18 10.43 -10.80 9.26
C HIS A 18 10.51 -12.27 8.88
N GLY A 19 11.70 -12.71 8.47
CA GLY A 19 11.89 -14.08 7.96
C GLY A 19 11.30 -14.28 6.57
N ASP A 20 10.88 -15.50 6.26
CA ASP A 20 10.46 -15.91 4.91
C ASP A 20 9.06 -16.56 4.87
N LYS A 21 8.47 -16.86 6.04
CA LYS A 21 7.19 -17.57 6.12
C LYS A 21 5.99 -16.65 6.02
N PHE A 22 6.04 -15.49 6.66
CA PHE A 22 4.91 -14.55 6.68
C PHE A 22 5.37 -13.13 6.33
N PHE A 23 4.59 -12.48 5.49
CA PHE A 23 4.50 -11.03 5.51
C PHE A 23 3.79 -10.59 6.79
N SER A 24 2.58 -11.10 6.99
CA SER A 24 1.84 -10.98 8.26
C SER A 24 0.66 -11.95 8.29
N ALA A 25 0.45 -12.58 9.43
CA ALA A 25 -0.71 -13.45 9.70
C ALA A 25 -1.90 -12.69 10.34
N GLY A 26 -1.78 -11.38 10.53
CA GLY A 26 -2.79 -10.57 11.18
C GLY A 26 -2.77 -10.66 12.70
N ALA A 27 -3.95 -10.52 13.33
CA ALA A 27 -4.09 -10.56 14.77
C ALA A 27 -3.87 -11.97 15.35
N SER A 28 -3.30 -12.03 16.56
CA SER A 28 -3.14 -13.30 17.28
C SER A 28 -4.49 -13.93 17.60
N ILE A 29 -4.71 -15.18 17.21
CA ILE A 29 -5.93 -15.92 17.50
C ILE A 29 -6.14 -16.08 19.01
N SER A 30 -5.08 -16.32 19.80
CA SER A 30 -5.16 -16.41 21.26
C SER A 30 -5.60 -15.10 21.90
N MET A 31 -5.19 -13.95 21.34
CA MET A 31 -5.70 -12.65 21.78
C MET A 31 -7.19 -12.52 21.46
N LEU A 32 -7.60 -12.90 20.24
CA LEU A 32 -9.00 -12.79 19.81
C LEU A 32 -9.95 -13.64 20.66
N ASP A 33 -9.50 -14.81 21.13
CA ASP A 33 -10.27 -15.70 22.00
C ASP A 33 -10.52 -15.10 23.40
N SER A 34 -9.64 -14.22 23.86
CA SER A 34 -9.65 -13.67 25.22
C SER A 34 -10.30 -12.29 25.35
N VAL A 35 -10.59 -11.60 24.24
CA VAL A 35 -11.04 -10.20 24.28
C VAL A 35 -12.56 -10.03 24.26
N THR A 36 -13.03 -8.93 24.83
CA THR A 36 -14.44 -8.54 24.80
C THR A 36 -14.82 -7.91 23.47
N PRO A 37 -16.13 -7.89 23.09
CA PRO A 37 -16.60 -7.16 21.92
C PRO A 37 -16.22 -5.67 21.93
N GLY A 38 -16.25 -5.03 23.09
CA GLY A 38 -15.83 -3.63 23.25
C GLY A 38 -14.36 -3.41 22.93
N PHE A 39 -13.49 -4.28 23.46
CA PHE A 39 -12.06 -4.24 23.12
C PHE A 39 -11.85 -4.45 21.61
N LYS A 40 -12.55 -5.42 21.02
CA LYS A 40 -12.45 -5.71 19.57
C LYS A 40 -12.86 -4.50 18.72
N TYR A 41 -13.90 -3.76 19.11
CA TYR A 41 -14.31 -2.54 18.45
C TYR A 41 -13.18 -1.50 18.43
N PHE A 42 -12.59 -1.20 19.59
CA PHE A 42 -11.50 -0.22 19.67
C PHE A 42 -10.22 -0.70 19.01
N PHE A 43 -9.93 -1.99 19.04
CA PHE A 43 -8.82 -2.58 18.28
C PHE A 43 -8.99 -2.32 16.76
N CYS A 44 -10.18 -2.59 16.23
CA CYS A 44 -10.48 -2.34 14.82
C CYS A 44 -10.40 -0.85 14.49
N LEU A 45 -10.93 0.03 15.35
CA LEU A 45 -10.85 1.47 15.17
C LEU A 45 -9.40 1.95 15.10
N HIS A 46 -8.58 1.56 16.08
CA HIS A 46 -7.15 1.92 16.11
C HIS A 46 -6.39 1.42 14.88
N ALA A 47 -6.64 0.18 14.46
CA ALA A 47 -6.03 -0.37 13.25
C ALA A 47 -6.47 0.40 11.99
N ASN A 48 -7.77 0.71 11.86
CA ASN A 48 -8.31 1.49 10.74
C ASN A 48 -7.68 2.89 10.68
N GLU A 49 -7.58 3.59 11.81
CA GLU A 49 -6.91 4.89 11.87
C GLU A 49 -5.43 4.82 11.48
N THR A 50 -4.73 3.76 11.92
CA THR A 50 -3.31 3.54 11.60
C THR A 50 -3.12 3.30 10.09
N LEU A 51 -3.95 2.45 9.50
CA LEU A 51 -3.89 2.16 8.07
C LEU A 51 -4.31 3.37 7.22
N SER A 52 -5.31 4.13 7.65
CA SER A 52 -5.69 5.39 6.99
C SER A 52 -4.56 6.42 7.02
N ARG A 53 -3.80 6.51 8.13
CA ARG A 53 -2.59 7.35 8.18
C ARG A 53 -1.52 6.90 7.20
N LEU A 54 -1.37 5.59 6.99
CA LEU A 54 -0.43 5.05 6.01
C LEU A 54 -0.84 5.43 4.58
N GLU A 55 -2.11 5.26 4.25
CA GLU A 55 -2.69 5.64 2.96
C GLU A 55 -2.55 7.14 2.67
N GLN A 56 -2.72 7.97 3.69
CA GLN A 56 -2.65 9.43 3.57
C GLN A 56 -1.23 10.01 3.78
N THR A 57 -0.22 9.17 4.00
CA THR A 57 1.17 9.64 4.10
C THR A 57 1.66 10.08 2.73
N PRO A 58 2.20 11.32 2.57
CA PRO A 58 2.64 11.84 1.28
C PRO A 58 3.98 11.23 0.83
N LYS A 59 4.09 9.92 0.93
CA LYS A 59 5.25 9.10 0.57
C LYS A 59 4.75 7.80 -0.03
N LEU A 60 5.47 7.29 -1.02
CA LEU A 60 5.12 5.99 -1.61
C LEU A 60 5.27 4.89 -0.56
N VAL A 61 4.28 4.01 -0.49
CA VAL A 61 4.29 2.85 0.41
C VAL A 61 4.27 1.58 -0.43
N ILE A 62 5.26 0.73 -0.24
CA ILE A 62 5.40 -0.55 -0.93
C ILE A 62 5.21 -1.69 0.08
N ALA A 63 4.28 -2.59 -0.16
CA ALA A 63 4.17 -3.86 0.55
C ALA A 63 4.92 -4.94 -0.23
N ALA A 64 6.03 -5.38 0.34
CA ALA A 64 6.86 -6.47 -0.18
C ALA A 64 6.42 -7.78 0.47
N LEU A 65 5.58 -8.54 -0.23
CA LEU A 65 4.90 -9.71 0.29
C LEU A 65 5.82 -10.94 0.17
N ASN A 66 6.73 -11.06 1.11
CA ASN A 66 7.78 -12.10 1.12
C ASN A 66 7.34 -13.45 1.73
N GLY A 67 6.10 -13.60 2.12
CA GLY A 67 5.50 -14.76 2.74
C GLY A 67 3.98 -14.60 2.85
N HIS A 68 3.27 -15.50 3.52
CA HIS A 68 1.82 -15.42 3.64
C HIS A 68 1.34 -14.04 4.14
N ALA A 69 0.31 -13.49 3.46
CA ALA A 69 -0.39 -12.26 3.86
C ALA A 69 -1.89 -12.58 4.03
N VAL A 70 -2.31 -12.94 5.23
CA VAL A 70 -3.68 -13.45 5.47
C VAL A 70 -4.37 -12.66 6.58
N GLY A 71 -5.68 -12.54 6.47
CA GLY A 71 -6.49 -11.78 7.42
C GLY A 71 -5.98 -10.34 7.55
N GLY A 72 -5.76 -9.88 8.79
CA GLY A 72 -5.18 -8.57 9.06
C GLY A 72 -3.86 -8.29 8.33
N GLY A 73 -3.11 -9.33 7.95
CA GLY A 73 -1.90 -9.20 7.13
C GLY A 73 -2.20 -8.70 5.71
N LEU A 74 -3.25 -9.22 5.08
CA LEU A 74 -3.72 -8.71 3.79
C LEU A 74 -4.35 -7.32 3.93
N GLU A 75 -5.05 -7.04 5.04
CA GLU A 75 -5.60 -5.72 5.32
C GLU A 75 -4.50 -4.64 5.40
N ILE A 76 -3.35 -4.96 6.03
CA ILE A 76 -2.16 -4.10 6.06
C ILE A 76 -1.59 -3.92 4.65
N ALA A 77 -1.46 -5.00 3.88
CA ALA A 77 -0.93 -4.94 2.52
C ALA A 77 -1.78 -4.08 1.59
N MET A 78 -3.11 -4.16 1.72
CA MET A 78 -4.05 -3.35 0.92
C MET A 78 -3.99 -1.85 1.22
N ALA A 79 -3.45 -1.44 2.36
CA ALA A 79 -3.23 -0.03 2.68
C ALA A 79 -1.93 0.54 2.09
N ALA A 80 -1.10 -0.27 1.44
CA ALA A 80 0.04 0.19 0.65
C ALA A 80 -0.39 0.64 -0.74
N ASP A 81 0.41 1.50 -1.36
CA ASP A 81 0.18 1.95 -2.73
C ASP A 81 0.54 0.86 -3.75
N ILE A 82 1.68 0.20 -3.55
CA ILE A 82 2.17 -0.89 -4.41
C ILE A 82 2.32 -2.17 -3.58
N ARG A 83 1.91 -3.29 -4.13
CA ARG A 83 2.05 -4.64 -3.56
C ARG A 83 2.79 -5.52 -4.53
N ILE A 84 3.92 -6.08 -4.11
CA ILE A 84 4.75 -6.99 -4.92
C ILE A 84 4.87 -8.30 -4.16
N GLY A 85 4.50 -9.41 -4.78
CA GLY A 85 4.59 -10.75 -4.22
C GLY A 85 5.92 -11.43 -4.58
N ARG A 86 6.51 -12.17 -3.63
CA ARG A 86 7.57 -13.12 -3.96
C ARG A 86 6.93 -14.43 -4.41
N LYS A 87 7.31 -14.90 -5.58
CA LYS A 87 6.77 -16.13 -6.19
C LYS A 87 6.95 -17.32 -5.23
N ASP A 88 5.93 -18.16 -5.18
CA ASP A 88 5.91 -19.39 -4.37
C ASP A 88 6.15 -19.19 -2.85
N ALA A 89 6.18 -17.94 -2.37
CA ALA A 89 6.51 -17.64 -0.97
C ALA A 89 5.32 -17.79 -0.01
N GLY A 90 4.10 -17.77 -0.54
CA GLY A 90 2.92 -17.82 0.32
C GLY A 90 1.61 -17.63 -0.41
N GLN A 91 0.58 -17.37 0.36
CA GLN A 91 -0.77 -17.14 -0.11
C GLN A 91 -1.35 -15.89 0.51
N VAL A 92 -2.32 -15.29 -0.17
CA VAL A 92 -3.12 -14.17 0.33
C VAL A 92 -4.58 -14.59 0.50
N GLY A 93 -5.31 -13.89 1.37
CA GLY A 93 -6.73 -14.12 1.57
C GLY A 93 -7.28 -13.52 2.85
N LEU A 94 -8.61 -13.48 2.94
CA LEU A 94 -9.36 -13.00 4.11
C LEU A 94 -10.24 -14.16 4.63
N PRO A 95 -9.69 -15.11 5.41
CA PRO A 95 -10.39 -16.31 5.86
C PRO A 95 -11.26 -16.10 7.09
N GLU A 96 -11.54 -14.89 7.50
CA GLU A 96 -12.25 -14.53 8.74
C GLU A 96 -13.63 -15.16 8.87
N VAL A 97 -14.30 -15.46 7.74
CA VAL A 97 -15.59 -16.17 7.73
C VAL A 97 -15.52 -17.54 8.42
N SER A 98 -14.37 -18.21 8.34
CA SER A 98 -14.12 -19.48 9.01
C SER A 98 -14.08 -19.36 10.54
N LEU A 99 -13.95 -18.15 11.06
CA LEU A 99 -14.00 -17.82 12.49
C LEU A 99 -15.35 -17.19 12.89
N GLY A 100 -16.33 -17.14 11.98
CA GLY A 100 -17.62 -16.49 12.21
C GLY A 100 -17.56 -14.97 12.33
N VAL A 101 -16.50 -14.34 11.81
CA VAL A 101 -16.30 -12.88 11.83
C VAL A 101 -15.96 -12.36 10.43
N LEU A 102 -15.87 -11.04 10.29
CA LEU A 102 -15.43 -10.39 9.07
C LEU A 102 -14.02 -9.79 9.23
N ALA A 103 -13.36 -9.47 8.13
CA ALA A 103 -12.11 -8.72 8.09
C ALA A 103 -12.38 -7.26 8.52
N GLY A 104 -12.18 -6.98 9.82
CA GLY A 104 -12.68 -5.77 10.49
C GLY A 104 -11.70 -4.61 10.55
N THR A 105 -10.46 -4.78 10.06
CA THR A 105 -9.48 -3.70 10.05
C THR A 105 -9.35 -3.03 8.66
N GLY A 106 -10.44 -3.11 7.88
CA GLY A 106 -10.58 -2.45 6.59
C GLY A 106 -10.62 -3.41 5.40
N GLY A 107 -10.59 -4.72 5.63
CA GLY A 107 -10.56 -5.73 4.57
C GLY A 107 -11.77 -5.68 3.65
N THR A 108 -12.98 -5.61 4.22
CA THR A 108 -14.21 -5.50 3.43
C THR A 108 -14.25 -4.23 2.57
N ALA A 109 -13.80 -3.11 3.14
CA ALA A 109 -13.81 -1.82 2.47
C ALA A 109 -12.73 -1.73 1.36
N ARG A 110 -11.49 -2.14 1.66
CA ARG A 110 -10.36 -2.02 0.72
C ARG A 110 -10.43 -3.06 -0.39
N LEU A 111 -10.73 -4.33 -0.05
CA LEU A 111 -10.81 -5.37 -1.08
C LEU A 111 -11.88 -5.05 -2.12
N SER A 112 -13.07 -4.59 -1.70
CA SER A 112 -14.14 -4.25 -2.63
C SER A 112 -13.81 -3.06 -3.55
N ARG A 113 -12.93 -2.16 -3.13
CA ARG A 113 -12.43 -1.06 -3.97
C ARG A 113 -11.34 -1.50 -4.94
N LEU A 114 -10.52 -2.47 -4.55
CA LEU A 114 -9.42 -2.98 -5.39
C LEU A 114 -9.92 -3.95 -6.47
N VAL A 115 -10.71 -4.96 -6.11
CA VAL A 115 -11.09 -6.03 -7.04
C VAL A 115 -12.58 -5.98 -7.47
N GLY A 116 -13.28 -4.96 -7.03
CA GLY A 116 -14.72 -4.81 -7.29
C GLY A 116 -15.60 -5.67 -6.38
N LYS A 117 -16.88 -5.27 -6.24
CA LYS A 117 -17.84 -5.83 -5.28
C LYS A 117 -18.04 -7.33 -5.43
N ALA A 118 -18.22 -7.82 -6.66
CA ALA A 118 -18.57 -9.23 -6.90
C ALA A 118 -17.43 -10.17 -6.51
N LYS A 119 -16.20 -9.85 -6.92
CA LYS A 119 -15.01 -10.65 -6.63
C LYS A 119 -14.67 -10.60 -5.13
N ALA A 120 -14.74 -9.43 -4.52
CA ALA A 120 -14.52 -9.28 -3.08
C ALA A 120 -15.51 -10.11 -2.25
N MET A 121 -16.80 -10.12 -2.65
CA MET A 121 -17.82 -10.93 -1.99
C MET A 121 -17.48 -12.43 -2.07
N GLU A 122 -17.17 -12.94 -3.28
CA GLU A 122 -16.76 -14.34 -3.48
C GLU A 122 -15.58 -14.72 -2.58
N ILE A 123 -14.50 -13.93 -2.62
CA ILE A 123 -13.28 -14.18 -1.85
C ILE A 123 -13.57 -14.25 -0.34
N MET A 124 -14.28 -13.26 0.19
CA MET A 124 -14.52 -13.16 1.62
C MET A 124 -15.52 -14.19 2.15
N VAL A 125 -16.60 -14.51 1.43
CA VAL A 125 -17.59 -15.49 1.90
C VAL A 125 -17.11 -16.93 1.76
N THR A 126 -16.21 -17.21 0.82
CA THR A 126 -15.56 -18.52 0.72
C THR A 126 -14.40 -18.69 1.68
N GLY A 127 -13.79 -17.57 2.12
CA GLY A 127 -12.60 -17.56 2.96
C GLY A 127 -11.38 -18.23 2.30
N ARG A 128 -11.42 -18.41 0.97
CA ARG A 128 -10.34 -19.07 0.24
C ARG A 128 -9.06 -18.22 0.25
N LYS A 129 -7.94 -18.91 0.25
CA LYS A 129 -6.62 -18.34 0.03
C LYS A 129 -6.18 -18.67 -1.39
N PHE A 130 -5.38 -17.81 -1.98
CA PHE A 130 -4.91 -17.92 -3.36
C PHE A 130 -3.46 -17.47 -3.49
N SER A 131 -2.83 -17.81 -4.61
CA SER A 131 -1.42 -17.48 -4.88
C SER A 131 -1.25 -15.99 -5.20
N TYR A 132 -0.01 -15.53 -5.25
CA TYR A 132 0.28 -14.17 -5.69
C TYR A 132 -0.01 -13.96 -7.18
N GLU A 133 0.18 -14.99 -8.01
CA GLU A 133 -0.15 -14.97 -9.44
C GLU A 133 -1.66 -14.77 -9.64
N GLU A 134 -2.48 -15.54 -8.91
CA GLU A 134 -3.95 -15.35 -8.94
C GLU A 134 -4.36 -13.97 -8.41
N ALA A 135 -3.66 -13.46 -7.40
CA ALA A 135 -3.87 -12.11 -6.87
C ALA A 135 -3.49 -11.02 -7.90
N MET A 136 -2.46 -11.25 -8.70
CA MET A 136 -2.05 -10.36 -9.79
C MET A 136 -3.09 -10.34 -10.92
N GLU A 137 -3.67 -11.49 -11.29
CA GLU A 137 -4.76 -11.57 -12.27
C GLU A 137 -6.01 -10.77 -11.86
N MET A 138 -6.17 -10.49 -10.57
CA MET A 138 -7.27 -9.71 -10.02
C MET A 138 -6.89 -8.24 -9.69
N ASP A 139 -5.72 -7.78 -10.10
CA ASP A 139 -5.15 -6.45 -9.76
C ASP A 139 -4.99 -6.20 -8.25
N LEU A 140 -5.05 -7.24 -7.42
CA LEU A 140 -4.80 -7.13 -5.98
C LEU A 140 -3.30 -7.03 -5.67
N VAL A 141 -2.46 -7.67 -6.47
CA VAL A 141 -1.00 -7.57 -6.43
C VAL A 141 -0.53 -7.02 -7.78
N HIS A 142 0.41 -6.09 -7.75
CA HIS A 142 0.87 -5.39 -8.95
C HIS A 142 1.86 -6.22 -9.77
N ASP A 143 2.68 -7.01 -9.09
CA ASP A 143 3.69 -7.84 -9.74
C ASP A 143 4.10 -9.01 -8.84
N VAL A 144 4.69 -10.05 -9.45
CA VAL A 144 5.21 -11.24 -8.75
C VAL A 144 6.63 -11.52 -9.24
N TRP A 145 7.59 -11.48 -8.32
CA TRP A 145 9.01 -11.62 -8.64
C TRP A 145 9.59 -12.95 -8.17
N ASP A 146 10.42 -13.53 -9.00
CA ASP A 146 11.21 -14.72 -8.67
C ASP A 146 12.33 -14.41 -7.66
N GLY A 147 12.89 -15.44 -7.07
CA GLY A 147 14.05 -15.34 -6.20
C GLY A 147 13.83 -15.84 -4.78
N ASN A 148 14.92 -16.04 -4.07
CA ASN A 148 14.88 -16.31 -2.64
C ASN A 148 14.58 -15.02 -1.85
N ASN A 149 14.39 -15.15 -0.53
CA ASN A 149 14.00 -14.01 0.32
C ASN A 149 15.05 -12.88 0.34
N ASP A 150 16.34 -13.21 0.29
CA ASP A 150 17.40 -12.20 0.33
C ASP A 150 17.48 -11.45 -1.01
N GLN A 151 17.39 -12.16 -2.13
CA GLN A 151 17.33 -11.53 -3.46
C GLN A 151 16.08 -10.65 -3.58
N PHE A 152 14.91 -11.15 -3.20
CA PHE A 152 13.67 -10.37 -3.23
C PHE A 152 13.78 -9.06 -2.43
N ARG A 153 14.44 -9.10 -1.25
CA ARG A 153 14.69 -7.89 -0.45
C ARG A 153 15.57 -6.88 -1.19
N LEU A 154 16.62 -7.35 -1.87
CA LEU A 154 17.50 -6.49 -2.65
C LEU A 154 16.78 -5.89 -3.84
N ASP A 155 15.99 -6.68 -4.55
CA ASP A 155 15.22 -6.22 -5.71
C ASP A 155 14.16 -5.17 -5.31
N ILE A 156 13.50 -5.36 -4.16
CA ILE A 156 12.56 -4.37 -3.60
C ILE A 156 13.27 -3.06 -3.22
N LEU A 157 14.48 -3.13 -2.66
CA LEU A 157 15.26 -1.94 -2.32
C LEU A 157 15.70 -1.19 -3.60
N ASP A 158 16.14 -1.92 -4.62
CA ASP A 158 16.50 -1.33 -5.91
C ASP A 158 15.30 -0.68 -6.59
N TYR A 159 14.18 -1.38 -6.63
CA TYR A 159 12.91 -0.83 -7.15
C TYR A 159 12.47 0.42 -6.40
N ALA A 160 12.49 0.40 -5.07
CA ALA A 160 12.14 1.55 -4.25
C ALA A 160 13.09 2.72 -4.45
N GLY A 161 14.38 2.45 -4.70
CA GLY A 161 15.42 3.43 -4.98
C GLY A 161 15.07 4.34 -6.15
N GLN A 162 14.35 3.86 -7.16
CA GLN A 162 13.93 4.63 -8.33
C GLN A 162 12.95 5.77 -7.97
N PHE A 163 12.26 5.68 -6.84
CA PHE A 163 11.31 6.67 -6.34
C PHE A 163 11.92 7.61 -5.28
N THR A 164 13.23 7.51 -5.05
CA THR A 164 13.94 8.36 -4.09
C THR A 164 14.71 9.48 -4.80
N LEU A 165 15.13 10.48 -4.03
CA LEU A 165 16.07 11.48 -4.52
C LEU A 165 17.42 10.83 -4.87
N PRO A 166 18.08 11.28 -5.91
CA PRO A 166 17.71 12.36 -6.82
C PRO A 166 16.94 11.88 -8.08
N PHE A 167 16.45 10.63 -8.09
CA PHE A 167 15.87 10.00 -9.29
C PHE A 167 14.40 10.39 -9.50
N ALA A 168 13.65 10.66 -8.43
CA ALA A 168 12.24 11.03 -8.50
C ALA A 168 11.93 12.25 -7.63
N ALA A 169 10.98 13.07 -8.10
CA ALA A 169 10.49 14.25 -7.40
C ALA A 169 9.54 13.81 -6.26
N SER A 170 10.03 13.72 -5.04
CA SER A 170 9.30 13.19 -3.88
C SER A 170 8.00 13.96 -3.59
N LYS A 171 8.00 15.28 -3.75
CA LYS A 171 6.80 16.12 -3.61
C LYS A 171 5.73 15.77 -4.64
N ALA A 172 6.13 15.49 -5.89
CA ALA A 172 5.20 15.09 -6.95
C ALA A 172 4.58 13.72 -6.63
N ILE A 173 5.36 12.74 -6.17
CA ILE A 173 4.86 11.43 -5.72
C ILE A 173 3.82 11.61 -4.62
N GLY A 174 4.11 12.43 -3.62
CA GLY A 174 3.19 12.71 -2.51
C GLY A 174 1.87 13.33 -2.98
N ASN A 175 1.92 14.29 -3.90
CA ASN A 175 0.73 14.95 -4.44
C ASN A 175 -0.08 14.04 -5.39
N ILE A 176 0.58 13.20 -6.20
CA ILE A 176 -0.09 12.16 -7.01
C ILE A 176 -0.85 11.20 -6.09
N LYS A 177 -0.18 10.68 -5.06
CA LYS A 177 -0.82 9.80 -4.09
C LYS A 177 -2.02 10.47 -3.43
N ARG A 178 -1.89 11.71 -2.96
CA ARG A 178 -2.98 12.47 -2.34
C ARG A 178 -4.15 12.66 -3.30
N SER A 179 -3.89 12.99 -4.56
CA SER A 179 -4.92 13.14 -5.59
C SER A 179 -5.67 11.84 -5.79
N VAL A 180 -4.97 10.72 -6.00
CA VAL A 180 -5.58 9.41 -6.24
C VAL A 180 -6.36 8.93 -5.01
N GLN A 181 -5.74 8.91 -3.83
CA GLN A 181 -6.37 8.38 -2.60
C GLN A 181 -7.60 9.19 -2.17
N SER A 182 -7.50 10.52 -2.18
CA SER A 182 -8.62 11.38 -1.77
C SER A 182 -9.67 11.52 -2.88
N GLY A 183 -9.22 11.56 -4.13
CA GLY A 183 -10.08 11.79 -5.28
C GLY A 183 -11.07 10.67 -5.54
N MET A 184 -10.68 9.41 -5.28
CA MET A 184 -11.57 8.25 -5.43
C MET A 184 -12.73 8.24 -4.43
N GLU A 185 -12.68 9.03 -3.37
CA GLU A 185 -13.71 9.09 -2.31
C GLU A 185 -14.63 10.32 -2.44
N ILE A 186 -14.46 11.15 -3.47
CA ILE A 186 -15.24 12.38 -3.68
C ILE A 186 -15.80 12.43 -5.12
N PRO A 187 -16.86 13.23 -5.38
CA PRO A 187 -17.37 13.44 -6.74
C PRO A 187 -16.29 13.97 -7.69
N LEU A 188 -16.35 13.57 -8.96
CA LEU A 188 -15.34 13.86 -9.98
C LEU A 188 -15.00 15.37 -10.08
N GLU A 189 -16.00 16.25 -9.99
CA GLU A 189 -15.77 17.70 -10.07
C GLU A 189 -14.86 18.23 -8.95
N TYR A 190 -15.04 17.71 -7.73
CA TYR A 190 -14.18 18.04 -6.58
C TYR A 190 -12.80 17.39 -6.71
N HIS A 191 -12.70 16.17 -7.26
CA HIS A 191 -11.42 15.55 -7.55
C HIS A 191 -10.62 16.39 -8.56
N LEU A 192 -11.24 16.82 -9.66
CA LEU A 192 -10.60 17.67 -10.66
C LEU A 192 -10.18 19.05 -10.08
N ALA A 193 -10.94 19.58 -9.11
CA ALA A 193 -10.54 20.80 -8.41
C ALA A 193 -9.29 20.56 -7.54
N LEU A 194 -9.29 19.47 -6.73
CA LEU A 194 -8.14 19.06 -5.93
C LEU A 194 -6.89 18.84 -6.79
N GLU A 195 -7.05 18.16 -7.94
CA GLU A 195 -5.95 17.91 -8.89
C GLU A 195 -5.32 19.21 -9.37
N ARG A 196 -6.14 20.21 -9.74
CA ARG A 196 -5.64 21.53 -10.18
C ARG A 196 -4.88 22.26 -9.07
N GLU A 197 -5.36 22.19 -7.82
CA GLU A 197 -4.66 22.80 -6.69
C GLU A 197 -3.31 22.14 -6.43
N LEU A 198 -3.27 20.80 -6.41
CA LEU A 198 -2.03 20.04 -6.24
C LEU A 198 -1.05 20.28 -7.39
N GLN A 199 -1.54 20.37 -8.61
CA GLN A 199 -0.71 20.70 -9.78
C GLN A 199 -0.14 22.13 -9.69
N SER A 200 -0.96 23.09 -9.27
CA SER A 200 -0.50 24.47 -9.06
C SER A 200 0.60 24.56 -8.01
N ASP A 201 0.46 23.82 -6.90
CA ASP A 201 1.50 23.72 -5.86
C ASP A 201 2.81 23.12 -6.42
N LEU A 202 2.71 22.04 -7.18
CA LEU A 202 3.89 21.42 -7.81
C LEU A 202 4.58 22.33 -8.82
N PHE A 203 3.81 23.08 -9.59
CA PHE A 203 4.37 23.96 -10.63
C PHE A 203 5.23 25.09 -10.07
N GLN A 204 5.07 25.41 -8.79
CA GLN A 204 5.89 26.41 -8.08
C GLN A 204 7.21 25.83 -7.57
N SER A 205 7.35 24.48 -7.52
CA SER A 205 8.52 23.80 -6.97
C SER A 205 9.76 23.96 -7.84
N LYS A 206 10.94 23.81 -7.24
CA LYS A 206 12.20 23.74 -7.97
C LYS A 206 12.27 22.49 -8.83
N ASP A 207 11.76 21.37 -8.32
CA ASP A 207 11.77 20.08 -9.00
C ASP A 207 10.95 20.12 -10.30
N ALA A 208 9.81 20.81 -10.31
CA ALA A 208 9.04 20.98 -11.54
C ALA A 208 9.84 21.76 -12.62
N LYS A 209 10.51 22.83 -12.22
CA LYS A 209 11.37 23.61 -13.14
C LYS A 209 12.53 22.77 -13.66
N THR A 210 13.19 22.04 -12.77
CA THR A 210 14.30 21.13 -13.12
C THR A 210 13.84 20.04 -14.08
N GLY A 211 12.72 19.38 -13.80
CA GLY A 211 12.18 18.30 -14.63
C GLY A 211 11.77 18.79 -16.03
N ILE A 212 11.05 19.92 -16.09
CA ILE A 212 10.62 20.52 -17.37
C ILE A 212 11.84 20.95 -18.21
N ALA A 213 12.81 21.64 -17.62
CA ALA A 213 14.02 22.06 -18.32
C ALA A 213 14.82 20.85 -18.84
N ALA A 214 15.01 19.84 -18.01
CA ALA A 214 15.71 18.61 -18.39
C ALA A 214 15.01 17.88 -19.56
N TYR A 215 13.68 17.82 -19.55
CA TYR A 215 12.89 17.25 -20.64
C TYR A 215 13.11 17.99 -21.97
N VAL A 216 13.06 19.33 -21.94
CA VAL A 216 13.32 20.17 -23.13
C VAL A 216 14.74 19.97 -23.66
N GLU A 217 15.71 19.84 -22.76
CA GLU A 217 17.13 19.65 -23.10
C GLU A 217 17.48 18.19 -23.39
N LYS A 218 16.55 17.25 -23.30
CA LYS A 218 16.75 15.79 -23.44
C LYS A 218 17.81 15.24 -22.49
N LYS A 219 17.83 15.73 -21.25
CA LYS A 219 18.71 15.31 -20.16
C LYS A 219 17.92 14.54 -19.09
N THR A 220 18.64 13.76 -18.29
CA THR A 220 18.05 13.13 -17.10
C THR A 220 18.01 14.16 -15.96
N PRO A 221 16.84 14.45 -15.36
CA PRO A 221 16.75 15.38 -14.23
C PRO A 221 17.38 14.78 -12.97
N ARG A 222 17.77 15.65 -12.05
CA ARG A 222 18.15 15.30 -10.68
C ARG A 222 17.34 16.20 -9.74
N PHE A 223 16.50 15.57 -8.93
CA PHE A 223 15.55 16.25 -8.06
C PHE A 223 16.13 16.44 -6.66
N GLU A 224 15.66 17.49 -5.96
CA GLU A 224 16.11 17.87 -4.62
C GLU A 224 15.00 17.74 -3.56
N GLY A 225 13.75 17.47 -3.96
CA GLY A 225 12.59 17.41 -3.07
C GLY A 225 12.02 18.78 -2.69
N ALA A 226 12.30 19.83 -3.45
CA ALA A 226 12.03 21.23 -3.12
C ALA A 226 11.14 21.96 -4.12
#